data_25580d125072dccf9d0e6d605b90be10
#
_entry.id   25580d125072dccf9d0e6d605b90be10
#
_cell.length_a   1.000
_cell.length_b   1.000
_cell.length_c   1.000
_cell.angle_alpha   90.00
_cell.angle_beta   90.00
_cell.angle_gamma   90.00
#
_symmetry.space_group_name_H-M   'P 1'
#
loop_
_entity.id
_entity.type
_entity.pdbx_description
1 polymer ?
#
loop_
_entity_poly.entity_id
_entity_poly.type
_entity_poly.pdbx_seq_one_letter_code
_entity_poly.pdbx_strand_id
1 'polypeptide(L)'
;AFRLPDVMVQSGCKMVEVGTTNRTHLRDYAAAILRVHPSNYRILGFASQPELGELVELAHSKGLVLIDDLGAGALVDLAQFGLPREPLMSDSVAAGADIVLASGDKLMGASQAGVIVGRKPLIQRCRKHPLARAFRVDKTCLMALERTLHLFRDVELLKKHHPTYIMLGWTVEQLQARADRLAAAIRAAAPNVQVDVVQGPAYLGSGSLPMEALPSRQVRLTAPNLKTADLARRLRLDDACVFGRIESDALLLDVRTMTDMQVEPVAAAVGRVVPA
;
A
#
# COMPACT_ATOMS: atom_id res chain seq x y z
N ALA A 1 19.31 -7.45 3.71
CA ALA A 1 17.92 -7.44 3.22
C ALA A 1 17.17 -8.55 3.93
N PHE A 2 15.98 -8.27 4.40
CA PHE A 2 15.11 -9.24 5.08
C PHE A 2 14.41 -10.08 4.01
N ARG A 3 14.67 -11.38 3.96
CA ARG A 3 14.07 -12.28 2.97
C ARG A 3 13.15 -13.28 3.65
N LEU A 4 11.99 -13.54 3.06
CA LEU A 4 11.04 -14.52 3.58
C LEU A 4 11.64 -15.93 3.77
N PRO A 5 12.45 -16.46 2.83
CA PRO A 5 13.13 -17.74 3.01
C PRO A 5 14.01 -17.80 4.27
N ASP A 6 14.77 -16.75 4.57
CA ASP A 6 15.63 -16.70 5.76
C ASP A 6 14.82 -16.76 7.04
N VAL A 7 13.67 -16.07 7.08
CA VAL A 7 12.74 -16.11 8.22
C VAL A 7 12.15 -17.50 8.41
N MET A 8 11.74 -18.14 7.31
CA MET A 8 11.17 -19.50 7.34
C MET A 8 12.18 -20.51 7.88
N VAL A 9 13.43 -20.47 7.42
CA VAL A 9 14.50 -21.34 7.92
C VAL A 9 14.77 -21.09 9.41
N GLN A 10 14.84 -19.82 9.84
CA GLN A 10 15.05 -19.43 11.24
C GLN A 10 13.88 -19.86 12.15
N SER A 11 12.68 -20.02 11.61
CA SER A 11 11.53 -20.55 12.38
C SER A 11 11.60 -22.08 12.64
N GLY A 12 12.62 -22.75 12.12
CA GLY A 12 12.80 -24.20 12.24
C GLY A 12 12.05 -25.00 11.15
N CYS A 13 11.46 -24.35 10.16
CA CYS A 13 10.83 -25.01 9.03
C CYS A 13 11.88 -25.45 8.00
N LYS A 14 11.73 -26.64 7.47
CA LYS A 14 12.46 -27.06 6.26
C LYS A 14 11.73 -26.50 5.05
N MET A 15 12.27 -25.43 4.48
CA MET A 15 11.75 -24.86 3.25
C MET A 15 12.21 -25.66 2.04
N VAL A 16 11.27 -25.98 1.15
CA VAL A 16 11.54 -26.57 -0.16
C VAL A 16 10.96 -25.64 -1.21
N GLU A 17 11.82 -24.99 -1.97
CA GLU A 17 11.41 -24.15 -3.09
C GLU A 17 10.94 -25.03 -4.24
N VAL A 18 9.80 -24.70 -4.84
CA VAL A 18 9.21 -25.47 -5.93
C VAL A 18 8.99 -24.60 -7.14
N GLY A 19 9.28 -25.15 -8.33
CA GLY A 19 9.19 -24.43 -9.59
C GLY A 19 10.30 -23.37 -9.77
N THR A 20 10.01 -22.40 -10.62
CA THR A 20 10.88 -21.25 -10.89
C THR A 20 10.08 -19.95 -10.76
N THR A 21 10.76 -18.82 -10.64
CA THR A 21 10.12 -17.50 -10.47
C THR A 21 9.05 -17.21 -11.53
N ASN A 22 9.22 -17.68 -12.75
CA ASN A 22 8.32 -17.43 -13.87
C ASN A 22 7.53 -18.67 -14.31
N ARG A 23 7.76 -19.86 -13.69
CA ARG A 23 7.06 -21.09 -14.07
C ARG A 23 7.02 -22.10 -12.94
N THR A 24 5.80 -22.37 -12.42
CA THR A 24 5.54 -23.34 -11.35
C THR A 24 4.37 -24.23 -11.76
N HIS A 25 4.48 -25.52 -11.53
CA HIS A 25 3.45 -26.50 -11.87
C HIS A 25 2.97 -27.26 -10.62
N LEU A 26 1.73 -27.77 -10.64
CA LEU A 26 1.13 -28.54 -9.53
C LEU A 26 1.99 -29.73 -9.07
N ARG A 27 2.68 -30.40 -9.98
CA ARG A 27 3.55 -31.55 -9.68
C ARG A 27 4.78 -31.21 -8.83
N ASP A 28 5.10 -29.91 -8.71
CA ASP A 28 6.29 -29.45 -8.00
C ASP A 28 6.11 -29.43 -6.47
N TYR A 29 4.87 -29.62 -5.96
CA TYR A 29 4.54 -29.51 -4.53
C TYR A 29 4.55 -30.87 -3.83
N ALA A 30 5.21 -30.97 -2.67
CA ALA A 30 5.42 -32.21 -1.95
C ALA A 30 5.12 -32.22 -0.44
N ALA A 31 4.88 -31.07 0.22
CA ALA A 31 4.64 -30.94 1.67
C ALA A 31 3.49 -29.94 1.92
N ALA A 32 3.43 -29.25 3.07
CA ALA A 32 2.48 -28.14 3.22
C ALA A 32 2.73 -27.11 2.12
N ILE A 33 1.67 -26.59 1.51
CA ILE A 33 1.77 -25.64 0.40
C ILE A 33 1.69 -24.23 0.96
N LEU A 34 2.72 -23.41 0.67
CA LEU A 34 2.72 -21.96 0.91
C LEU A 34 2.72 -21.26 -0.46
N ARG A 35 1.65 -20.53 -0.75
CA ARG A 35 1.57 -19.59 -1.87
C ARG A 35 1.83 -18.20 -1.33
N VAL A 36 2.73 -17.45 -1.99
CA VAL A 36 3.01 -16.06 -1.65
C VAL A 36 2.64 -15.18 -2.84
N HIS A 37 1.70 -14.26 -2.64
CA HIS A 37 1.30 -13.31 -3.67
C HIS A 37 2.37 -12.22 -3.84
N PRO A 38 2.85 -11.95 -5.08
CA PRO A 38 3.86 -10.93 -5.35
C PRO A 38 3.27 -9.51 -5.30
N SER A 39 2.85 -9.05 -4.10
CA SER A 39 2.17 -7.76 -3.93
C SER A 39 3.03 -6.53 -4.21
N ASN A 40 4.37 -6.67 -4.19
CA ASN A 40 5.32 -5.55 -4.30
C ASN A 40 6.19 -5.58 -5.57
N TYR A 41 5.95 -6.54 -6.48
CA TYR A 41 6.61 -6.63 -7.79
C TYR A 41 5.69 -7.34 -8.78
N ARG A 42 5.98 -7.19 -10.07
CA ARG A 42 5.34 -7.98 -11.13
C ARG A 42 6.38 -8.74 -11.94
N ILE A 43 6.01 -9.94 -12.35
CA ILE A 43 6.79 -10.74 -13.30
C ILE A 43 6.23 -10.42 -14.68
N LEU A 44 7.07 -9.83 -15.54
CA LEU A 44 6.70 -9.51 -16.91
C LEU A 44 7.23 -10.59 -17.86
N GLY A 45 6.44 -10.92 -18.88
CA GLY A 45 6.79 -11.92 -19.87
C GLY A 45 6.01 -13.22 -19.73
N PHE A 46 6.60 -14.34 -20.12
CA PHE A 46 5.96 -15.66 -20.12
C PHE A 46 5.94 -16.26 -18.70
N ALA A 47 5.07 -15.73 -17.83
CA ALA A 47 4.86 -16.24 -16.47
C ALA A 47 3.61 -17.13 -16.44
N SER A 48 3.69 -18.26 -15.75
CA SER A 48 2.56 -19.16 -15.48
C SER A 48 2.62 -19.62 -14.04
N GLN A 49 1.52 -19.44 -13.31
CA GLN A 49 1.34 -19.93 -11.94
C GLN A 49 0.03 -20.72 -11.87
N PRO A 50 -0.03 -21.78 -11.06
CA PRO A 50 -1.29 -22.45 -10.80
C PRO A 50 -2.31 -21.50 -10.17
N GLU A 51 -3.57 -21.68 -10.52
CA GLU A 51 -4.67 -20.98 -9.86
C GLU A 51 -4.81 -21.44 -8.40
N LEU A 52 -5.33 -20.55 -7.55
CA LEU A 52 -5.48 -20.86 -6.13
C LEU A 52 -6.35 -22.10 -5.89
N GLY A 53 -7.45 -22.24 -6.66
CA GLY A 53 -8.33 -23.41 -6.58
C GLY A 53 -7.61 -24.74 -6.87
N GLU A 54 -6.75 -24.78 -7.89
CA GLU A 54 -5.95 -25.95 -8.24
C GLU A 54 -4.97 -26.34 -7.11
N LEU A 55 -4.38 -25.34 -6.45
CA LEU A 55 -3.50 -25.55 -5.30
C LEU A 55 -4.27 -26.08 -4.08
N VAL A 56 -5.49 -25.58 -3.85
CA VAL A 56 -6.39 -26.07 -2.79
C VAL A 56 -6.73 -27.53 -3.02
N GLU A 57 -7.19 -27.88 -4.23
CA GLU A 57 -7.52 -29.26 -4.59
C GLU A 57 -6.33 -30.20 -4.41
N LEU A 58 -5.15 -29.79 -4.89
CA LEU A 58 -3.92 -30.55 -4.72
C LEU A 58 -3.60 -30.77 -3.24
N ALA A 59 -3.61 -29.69 -2.44
CA ALA A 59 -3.31 -29.76 -1.01
C ALA A 59 -4.27 -30.75 -0.31
N HIS A 60 -5.56 -30.57 -0.50
CA HIS A 60 -6.59 -31.38 0.15
C HIS A 60 -6.57 -32.84 -0.31
N SER A 61 -6.30 -33.11 -1.60
CA SER A 61 -6.15 -34.48 -2.10
C SER A 61 -4.99 -35.25 -1.45
N LYS A 62 -4.00 -34.52 -0.96
CA LYS A 62 -2.83 -35.11 -0.27
C LYS A 62 -2.89 -34.96 1.26
N GLY A 63 -3.99 -34.45 1.82
CA GLY A 63 -4.13 -34.20 3.25
C GLY A 63 -3.21 -33.10 3.77
N LEU A 64 -2.77 -32.17 2.91
CA LEU A 64 -1.89 -31.06 3.24
C LEU A 64 -2.67 -29.80 3.55
N VAL A 65 -2.01 -28.85 4.23
CA VAL A 65 -2.52 -27.52 4.51
C VAL A 65 -2.07 -26.56 3.41
N LEU A 66 -2.99 -25.76 2.87
CA LEU A 66 -2.68 -24.62 2.02
C LEU A 66 -2.67 -23.33 2.84
N ILE A 67 -1.55 -22.61 2.75
CA ILE A 67 -1.36 -21.29 3.34
C ILE A 67 -1.23 -20.30 2.18
N ASP A 68 -2.09 -19.28 2.15
CA ASP A 68 -2.06 -18.20 1.15
C ASP A 68 -1.61 -16.90 1.80
N ASP A 69 -0.40 -16.45 1.48
CA ASP A 69 0.16 -15.17 1.96
C ASP A 69 -0.08 -14.09 0.91
N LEU A 70 -1.07 -13.24 1.16
CA LEU A 70 -1.44 -12.14 0.28
C LEU A 70 -0.55 -10.90 0.43
N GLY A 71 0.18 -10.80 1.52
CA GLY A 71 1.04 -9.65 1.81
C GLY A 71 0.26 -8.33 1.95
N ALA A 72 -0.33 -7.84 0.88
CA ALA A 72 -1.04 -6.54 0.85
C ALA A 72 -2.31 -6.49 1.70
N GLY A 73 -3.06 -7.59 1.80
CA GLY A 73 -4.23 -7.69 2.66
C GLY A 73 -5.43 -6.86 2.19
N ALA A 74 -5.77 -6.95 0.90
CA ALA A 74 -6.95 -6.30 0.38
C ALA A 74 -8.23 -6.88 1.00
N LEU A 75 -9.11 -6.01 1.51
CA LEU A 75 -10.42 -6.35 2.06
C LEU A 75 -11.57 -5.88 1.19
N VAL A 76 -11.31 -4.95 0.26
CA VAL A 76 -12.27 -4.42 -0.71
C VAL A 76 -11.66 -4.44 -2.10
N ASP A 77 -12.53 -4.57 -3.11
CA ASP A 77 -12.09 -4.56 -4.51
C ASP A 77 -11.60 -3.16 -4.91
N LEU A 78 -10.31 -3.06 -5.25
CA LEU A 78 -9.67 -1.81 -5.65
C LEU A 78 -10.13 -1.33 -7.03
N ALA A 79 -10.81 -2.16 -7.83
CA ALA A 79 -11.41 -1.74 -9.09
C ALA A 79 -12.44 -0.60 -8.90
N GLN A 80 -13.06 -0.50 -7.72
CA GLN A 80 -13.95 0.60 -7.35
C GLN A 80 -13.25 1.97 -7.28
N PHE A 81 -11.92 1.96 -7.23
CA PHE A 81 -11.06 3.15 -7.16
C PHE A 81 -10.21 3.34 -8.44
N GLY A 82 -10.54 2.62 -9.52
CA GLY A 82 -9.83 2.71 -10.80
C GLY A 82 -8.48 1.99 -10.84
N LEU A 83 -8.23 1.09 -9.90
CA LEU A 83 -7.05 0.23 -9.86
C LEU A 83 -7.39 -1.20 -10.31
N PRO A 84 -6.43 -2.00 -10.75
CA PRO A 84 -6.65 -3.43 -10.98
C PRO A 84 -7.11 -4.13 -9.70
N ARG A 85 -7.86 -5.21 -9.88
CA ARG A 85 -8.26 -6.06 -8.77
C ARG A 85 -7.04 -6.73 -8.13
N GLU A 86 -6.89 -6.56 -6.83
CA GLU A 86 -5.99 -7.35 -6.00
C GLU A 86 -6.75 -8.55 -5.40
N PRO A 87 -6.10 -9.69 -5.14
CA PRO A 87 -6.71 -10.81 -4.44
C PRO A 87 -7.21 -10.38 -3.06
N LEU A 88 -8.49 -10.66 -2.78
CA LEU A 88 -9.08 -10.36 -1.48
C LEU A 88 -8.82 -11.52 -0.51
N MET A 89 -8.71 -11.20 0.78
CA MET A 89 -8.67 -12.26 1.81
C MET A 89 -9.92 -13.14 1.78
N SER A 90 -11.09 -12.56 1.47
CA SER A 90 -12.35 -13.31 1.32
C SER A 90 -12.31 -14.28 0.13
N ASP A 91 -11.66 -13.90 -0.98
CA ASP A 91 -11.53 -14.76 -2.15
C ASP A 91 -10.70 -16.01 -1.80
N SER A 92 -9.60 -15.85 -1.07
CA SER A 92 -8.75 -16.96 -0.63
C SER A 92 -9.46 -17.90 0.33
N VAL A 93 -10.24 -17.36 1.26
CA VAL A 93 -11.08 -18.15 2.18
C VAL A 93 -12.16 -18.90 1.40
N ALA A 94 -12.84 -18.25 0.47
CA ALA A 94 -13.90 -18.83 -0.36
C ALA A 94 -13.36 -19.93 -1.29
N ALA A 95 -12.13 -19.76 -1.81
CA ALA A 95 -11.45 -20.79 -2.60
C ALA A 95 -11.03 -22.02 -1.79
N GLY A 96 -11.10 -21.96 -0.45
CA GLY A 96 -10.80 -23.07 0.44
C GLY A 96 -9.38 -23.09 1.02
N ALA A 97 -8.64 -21.97 0.95
CA ALA A 97 -7.36 -21.86 1.65
C ALA A 97 -7.54 -22.13 3.15
N ASP A 98 -6.66 -22.93 3.72
CA ASP A 98 -6.75 -23.35 5.13
C ASP A 98 -6.32 -22.22 6.08
N ILE A 99 -5.33 -21.42 5.65
CA ILE A 99 -4.82 -20.24 6.35
C ILE A 99 -4.58 -19.15 5.31
N VAL A 100 -4.98 -17.92 5.62
CA VAL A 100 -4.70 -16.73 4.83
C VAL A 100 -3.96 -15.73 5.70
N LEU A 101 -2.86 -15.19 5.18
CA LEU A 101 -2.00 -14.22 5.86
C LEU A 101 -2.07 -12.87 5.17
N ALA A 102 -1.98 -11.80 5.95
CA ALA A 102 -1.89 -10.44 5.42
C ALA A 102 -1.24 -9.48 6.41
N SER A 103 -0.70 -8.37 5.89
CA SER A 103 -0.18 -7.25 6.69
C SER A 103 -1.30 -6.27 7.03
N GLY A 104 -1.37 -5.85 8.30
CA GLY A 104 -2.35 -4.86 8.75
C GLY A 104 -2.01 -3.42 8.36
N ASP A 105 -0.74 -3.13 8.09
CA ASP A 105 -0.21 -1.79 7.81
C ASP A 105 -0.07 -1.44 6.30
N LYS A 106 -0.56 -2.30 5.41
CA LYS A 106 -0.59 -2.05 3.97
C LYS A 106 -1.98 -1.58 3.53
N LEU A 107 -2.71 -2.36 2.72
CA LEU A 107 -4.05 -1.97 2.24
C LEU A 107 -5.11 -1.87 3.35
N MET A 108 -4.93 -2.58 4.46
CA MET A 108 -5.79 -2.35 5.63
C MET A 108 -5.56 -0.98 6.26
N GLY A 109 -4.36 -0.39 6.12
CA GLY A 109 -4.03 0.95 6.63
C GLY A 109 -4.12 1.09 8.15
N ALA A 110 -3.95 -0.01 8.88
CA ALA A 110 -3.95 -0.05 10.33
C ALA A 110 -2.52 -0.02 10.90
N SER A 111 -2.38 -0.30 12.18
CA SER A 111 -1.07 -0.50 12.82
C SER A 111 -0.36 -1.72 12.25
N GLN A 112 0.97 -1.73 12.33
CA GLN A 112 1.78 -2.87 11.92
C GLN A 112 1.38 -4.12 12.72
N ALA A 113 0.86 -5.12 11.99
CA ALA A 113 0.41 -6.38 12.53
C ALA A 113 0.42 -7.45 11.43
N GLY A 114 0.64 -8.70 11.79
CA GLY A 114 0.32 -9.85 10.96
C GLY A 114 -1.10 -10.31 11.26
N VAL A 115 -1.94 -10.36 10.25
CA VAL A 115 -3.32 -10.86 10.35
C VAL A 115 -3.35 -12.29 9.82
N ILE A 116 -3.88 -13.21 10.62
CA ILE A 116 -4.00 -14.64 10.28
C ILE A 116 -5.46 -15.03 10.40
N VAL A 117 -6.08 -15.43 9.31
CA VAL A 117 -7.44 -15.99 9.27
C VAL A 117 -7.43 -17.38 8.68
N GLY A 118 -8.44 -18.20 8.97
CA GLY A 118 -8.54 -19.54 8.39
C GLY A 118 -9.33 -20.50 9.24
N ARG A 119 -9.14 -21.81 8.99
CA ARG A 119 -9.87 -22.89 9.67
C ARG A 119 -9.63 -22.86 11.17
N LYS A 120 -10.71 -22.86 11.94
CA LYS A 120 -10.70 -22.73 13.41
C LYS A 120 -9.69 -23.66 14.10
N PRO A 121 -9.54 -24.95 13.78
CA PRO A 121 -8.57 -25.82 14.44
C PRO A 121 -7.12 -25.36 14.24
N LEU A 122 -6.77 -24.86 13.05
CA LEU A 122 -5.43 -24.39 12.72
C LEU A 122 -5.12 -23.07 13.44
N ILE A 123 -6.07 -22.12 13.43
CA ILE A 123 -5.95 -20.86 14.16
C ILE A 123 -5.80 -21.12 15.66
N GLN A 124 -6.52 -22.09 16.23
CA GLN A 124 -6.36 -22.46 17.64
C GLN A 124 -4.97 -23.03 17.94
N ARG A 125 -4.39 -23.83 17.02
CA ARG A 125 -3.00 -24.30 17.16
C ARG A 125 -2.01 -23.14 17.12
N CYS A 126 -2.15 -22.20 16.16
CA CYS A 126 -1.31 -21.00 16.09
C CYS A 126 -1.37 -20.21 17.40
N ARG A 127 -2.56 -19.96 17.94
CA ARG A 127 -2.75 -19.22 19.20
C ARG A 127 -2.15 -19.89 20.43
N LYS A 128 -2.07 -21.22 20.45
CA LYS A 128 -1.47 -22.00 21.56
C LYS A 128 0.04 -22.15 21.44
N HIS A 129 0.61 -21.86 20.28
CA HIS A 129 2.05 -21.99 20.08
C HIS A 129 2.82 -20.95 20.93
N PRO A 130 3.95 -21.32 21.58
CA PRO A 130 4.73 -20.38 22.41
C PRO A 130 5.15 -19.10 21.68
N LEU A 131 5.47 -19.17 20.38
CA LEU A 131 5.82 -17.99 19.57
C LEU A 131 4.68 -16.98 19.45
N ALA A 132 3.41 -17.41 19.53
CA ALA A 132 2.27 -16.48 19.51
C ALA A 132 2.34 -15.49 20.71
N ARG A 133 2.91 -15.92 21.83
CA ARG A 133 3.15 -15.04 22.98
C ARG A 133 4.28 -14.03 22.71
N ALA A 134 5.33 -14.45 22.01
CA ALA A 134 6.47 -13.60 21.69
C ALA A 134 6.12 -12.53 20.63
N PHE A 135 5.29 -12.88 19.63
CA PHE A 135 4.95 -12.02 18.50
C PHE A 135 3.60 -11.32 18.63
N ARG A 136 2.91 -11.45 19.75
CA ARG A 136 1.62 -10.76 19.91
C ARG A 136 1.79 -9.24 19.87
N VAL A 137 0.91 -8.58 19.15
CA VAL A 137 0.80 -7.13 19.18
C VAL A 137 0.24 -6.65 20.53
N ASP A 138 0.52 -5.40 20.88
CA ASP A 138 0.01 -4.78 22.10
C ASP A 138 -1.47 -4.37 21.98
N LYS A 139 -2.04 -3.86 23.08
CA LYS A 139 -3.44 -3.46 23.13
C LYS A 139 -3.73 -2.25 22.23
N THR A 140 -2.79 -1.33 22.08
CA THR A 140 -2.94 -0.14 21.26
C THR A 140 -3.07 -0.52 19.80
N CYS A 141 -2.19 -1.43 19.32
CA CYS A 141 -2.27 -2.00 17.98
C CYS A 141 -3.62 -2.70 17.74
N LEU A 142 -4.10 -3.49 18.71
CA LEU A 142 -5.39 -4.19 18.59
C LEU A 142 -6.55 -3.21 18.48
N MET A 143 -6.59 -2.17 19.31
CA MET A 143 -7.63 -1.13 19.28
C MET A 143 -7.62 -0.36 17.94
N ALA A 144 -6.44 0.01 17.45
CA ALA A 144 -6.29 0.69 16.17
C ALA A 144 -6.74 -0.20 15.01
N LEU A 145 -6.32 -1.48 15.00
CA LEU A 145 -6.74 -2.45 13.98
C LEU A 145 -8.25 -2.67 14.01
N GLU A 146 -8.83 -2.88 15.19
CA GLU A 146 -10.29 -3.04 15.35
C GLU A 146 -11.03 -1.82 14.78
N ARG A 147 -10.64 -0.61 15.19
CA ARG A 147 -11.27 0.62 14.71
C ARG A 147 -11.16 0.77 13.19
N THR A 148 -10.00 0.44 12.61
CA THR A 148 -9.79 0.47 11.17
C THR A 148 -10.66 -0.55 10.45
N LEU A 149 -10.71 -1.80 10.94
CA LEU A 149 -11.52 -2.86 10.35
C LEU A 149 -13.02 -2.54 10.36
N HIS A 150 -13.51 -1.77 11.35
CA HIS A 150 -14.90 -1.30 11.36
C HIS A 150 -15.25 -0.45 10.13
N LEU A 151 -14.29 0.30 9.57
CA LEU A 151 -14.52 1.10 8.37
C LEU A 151 -14.76 0.23 7.13
N PHE A 152 -14.19 -0.97 7.08
CA PHE A 152 -14.34 -1.90 5.95
C PHE A 152 -15.72 -2.58 5.88
N ARG A 153 -16.60 -2.31 6.83
CA ARG A 153 -17.98 -2.81 6.79
C ARG A 153 -18.85 -2.07 5.77
N ASP A 154 -18.41 -0.87 5.36
CA ASP A 154 -19.11 -0.04 4.40
C ASP A 154 -18.08 0.78 3.60
N VAL A 155 -18.14 0.68 2.27
CA VAL A 155 -17.22 1.39 1.34
C VAL A 155 -17.35 2.91 1.48
N GLU A 156 -18.54 3.43 1.78
CA GLU A 156 -18.73 4.86 1.99
C GLU A 156 -18.08 5.35 3.29
N LEU A 157 -18.02 4.52 4.33
CA LEU A 157 -17.23 4.82 5.53
C LEU A 157 -15.73 4.87 5.21
N LEU A 158 -15.23 3.97 4.36
CA LEU A 158 -13.85 4.00 3.92
C LEU A 158 -13.52 5.31 3.20
N LYS A 159 -14.32 5.66 2.19
CA LYS A 159 -14.13 6.89 1.40
C LYS A 159 -14.20 8.17 2.24
N LYS A 160 -14.87 8.13 3.37
CA LYS A 160 -15.06 9.29 4.25
C LYS A 160 -14.03 9.37 5.38
N HIS A 161 -13.56 8.25 5.89
CA HIS A 161 -12.81 8.21 7.15
C HIS A 161 -11.44 7.52 7.07
N HIS A 162 -11.19 6.73 6.04
CA HIS A 162 -9.91 6.03 5.92
C HIS A 162 -8.94 6.82 5.01
N PRO A 163 -7.79 7.33 5.51
CA PRO A 163 -6.94 8.24 4.76
C PRO A 163 -6.56 7.72 3.37
N THR A 164 -6.13 6.47 3.26
CA THR A 164 -5.76 5.88 1.96
C THR A 164 -6.94 5.86 1.00
N TYR A 165 -8.12 5.42 1.45
CA TYR A 165 -9.30 5.29 0.59
C TYR A 165 -9.96 6.64 0.27
N ILE A 166 -9.80 7.65 1.14
CA ILE A 166 -10.12 9.05 0.81
C ILE A 166 -9.26 9.51 -0.38
N MET A 167 -7.94 9.31 -0.29
CA MET A 167 -7.02 9.69 -1.36
C MET A 167 -7.28 8.93 -2.66
N LEU A 168 -7.62 7.65 -2.60
CA LEU A 168 -8.00 6.85 -3.76
C LEU A 168 -9.31 7.33 -4.39
N GLY A 169 -10.26 7.77 -3.59
CA GLY A 169 -11.59 8.22 -4.03
C GLY A 169 -11.62 9.59 -4.70
N TRP A 170 -10.56 10.40 -4.66
CA TRP A 170 -10.54 11.70 -5.31
C TRP A 170 -10.68 11.61 -6.84
N THR A 171 -11.66 12.32 -7.40
CA THR A 171 -11.79 12.44 -8.85
C THR A 171 -10.76 13.41 -9.43
N VAL A 172 -10.50 13.31 -10.73
CA VAL A 172 -9.55 14.19 -11.43
C VAL A 172 -10.00 15.66 -11.36
N GLU A 173 -11.32 15.91 -11.40
CA GLU A 173 -11.91 17.25 -11.30
C GLU A 173 -11.68 17.85 -9.91
N GLN A 174 -11.86 17.06 -8.86
CA GLN A 174 -11.60 17.50 -7.47
C GLN A 174 -10.11 17.81 -7.27
N LEU A 175 -9.24 16.98 -7.83
CA LEU A 175 -7.79 17.20 -7.79
C LEU A 175 -7.39 18.45 -8.59
N GLN A 176 -7.99 18.69 -9.75
CA GLN A 176 -7.76 19.89 -10.54
C GLN A 176 -8.14 21.14 -9.76
N ALA A 177 -9.34 21.19 -9.19
CA ALA A 177 -9.80 22.31 -8.39
C ALA A 177 -8.89 22.61 -7.18
N ARG A 178 -8.38 21.56 -6.52
CA ARG A 178 -7.41 21.70 -5.42
C ARG A 178 -6.06 22.21 -5.90
N ALA A 179 -5.57 21.70 -7.02
CA ALA A 179 -4.30 22.14 -7.61
C ALA A 179 -4.35 23.61 -8.03
N ASP A 180 -5.47 24.03 -8.64
CA ASP A 180 -5.67 25.44 -9.05
C ASP A 180 -5.70 26.38 -7.83
N ARG A 181 -6.39 25.99 -6.76
CA ARG A 181 -6.39 26.76 -5.49
C ARG A 181 -5.00 26.84 -4.89
N LEU A 182 -4.27 25.72 -4.81
CA LEU A 182 -2.91 25.69 -4.29
C LEU A 182 -1.98 26.57 -5.13
N ALA A 183 -2.05 26.47 -6.45
CA ALA A 183 -1.23 27.26 -7.36
C ALA A 183 -1.53 28.76 -7.21
N ALA A 184 -2.80 29.17 -7.10
CA ALA A 184 -3.18 30.55 -6.88
C ALA A 184 -2.66 31.08 -5.54
N ALA A 185 -2.81 30.30 -4.45
CA ALA A 185 -2.32 30.67 -3.12
C ALA A 185 -0.78 30.80 -3.09
N ILE A 186 -0.05 29.88 -3.75
CA ILE A 186 1.42 29.97 -3.84
C ILE A 186 1.85 31.20 -4.65
N ARG A 187 1.23 31.51 -5.79
CA ARG A 187 1.55 32.70 -6.58
C ARG A 187 1.34 33.99 -5.78
N ALA A 188 0.32 34.04 -4.93
CA ALA A 188 0.08 35.18 -4.03
C ALA A 188 1.14 35.28 -2.94
N ALA A 189 1.55 34.17 -2.33
CA ALA A 189 2.50 34.11 -1.23
C ALA A 189 3.97 34.25 -1.67
N ALA A 190 4.30 33.82 -2.91
CA ALA A 190 5.65 33.80 -3.47
C ALA A 190 5.65 34.20 -4.96
N PRO A 191 5.53 35.51 -5.28
CA PRO A 191 5.41 35.99 -6.68
C PRO A 191 6.61 35.63 -7.57
N ASN A 192 7.78 35.39 -6.99
CA ASN A 192 9.02 35.05 -7.70
C ASN A 192 9.12 33.54 -8.03
N VAL A 193 8.17 32.72 -7.59
CA VAL A 193 8.14 31.30 -7.90
C VAL A 193 7.32 31.07 -9.17
N GLN A 194 7.87 30.34 -10.11
CA GLN A 194 7.09 29.83 -11.22
C GLN A 194 6.24 28.67 -10.75
N VAL A 195 4.94 28.73 -11.00
CA VAL A 195 3.95 27.78 -10.51
C VAL A 195 3.08 27.31 -11.67
N ASP A 196 3.16 26.02 -11.98
CA ASP A 196 2.36 25.37 -13.03
C ASP A 196 1.53 24.24 -12.42
N VAL A 197 0.30 24.04 -12.93
CA VAL A 197 -0.49 22.86 -12.63
C VAL A 197 -0.29 21.84 -13.76
N VAL A 198 0.20 20.67 -13.42
CA VAL A 198 0.52 19.61 -14.38
C VAL A 198 -0.22 18.31 -14.07
N GLN A 199 -0.44 17.52 -15.11
CA GLN A 199 -0.91 16.14 -14.96
C GLN A 199 0.28 15.25 -14.59
N GLY A 200 0.04 14.28 -13.74
CA GLY A 200 1.06 13.31 -13.38
C GLY A 200 0.48 12.05 -12.74
N PRO A 201 1.28 10.99 -12.62
CA PRO A 201 0.87 9.77 -11.95
C PRO A 201 1.00 9.89 -10.43
N ALA A 202 0.07 9.28 -9.72
CA ALA A 202 0.21 8.93 -8.32
C ALA A 202 0.25 7.40 -8.17
N TYR A 203 0.96 6.90 -7.16
CA TYR A 203 1.11 5.48 -6.91
C TYR A 203 0.67 5.16 -5.48
N LEU A 204 0.12 3.96 -5.30
CA LEU A 204 -0.37 3.51 -3.99
C LEU A 204 0.76 3.32 -2.96
N GLY A 205 1.98 3.15 -3.44
CA GLY A 205 3.16 3.03 -2.60
C GLY A 205 3.68 1.60 -2.46
N SER A 206 4.71 1.45 -1.64
CA SER A 206 5.41 0.18 -1.49
C SER A 206 4.53 -0.90 -0.87
N GLY A 207 4.60 -2.09 -1.44
CA GLY A 207 3.92 -3.28 -0.91
C GLY A 207 2.54 -3.56 -1.51
N SER A 208 2.04 -2.70 -2.43
CA SER A 208 0.76 -2.90 -3.11
C SER A 208 0.75 -2.19 -4.45
N LEU A 209 0.47 -2.91 -5.53
CA LEU A 209 0.31 -2.37 -6.89
C LEU A 209 1.41 -1.36 -7.31
N PRO A 210 2.69 -1.74 -7.26
CA PRO A 210 3.80 -0.78 -7.44
C PRO A 210 3.89 -0.20 -8.86
N MET A 211 3.29 -0.84 -9.85
CA MET A 211 3.31 -0.43 -11.27
C MET A 211 2.04 0.30 -11.70
N GLU A 212 1.02 0.36 -10.84
CA GLU A 212 -0.28 0.92 -11.20
C GLU A 212 -0.35 2.40 -10.86
N ALA A 213 -0.47 3.21 -11.90
CA ALA A 213 -0.57 4.66 -11.77
C ALA A 213 -2.04 5.11 -11.73
N LEU A 214 -2.36 5.97 -10.78
CA LEU A 214 -3.62 6.72 -10.74
C LEU A 214 -3.42 8.11 -11.38
N PRO A 215 -4.35 8.59 -12.21
CA PRO A 215 -4.31 9.95 -12.71
C PRO A 215 -4.34 10.95 -11.55
N SER A 216 -3.39 11.87 -11.50
CA SER A 216 -3.34 12.92 -10.46
C SER A 216 -3.09 14.30 -11.06
N ARG A 217 -3.09 15.30 -10.18
CA ARG A 217 -2.69 16.68 -10.46
C ARG A 217 -1.58 17.06 -9.50
N GLN A 218 -0.59 17.75 -10.03
CA GLN A 218 0.58 18.17 -9.29
C GLN A 218 0.80 19.67 -9.50
N VAL A 219 1.22 20.36 -8.44
CA VAL A 219 1.69 21.74 -8.56
C VAL A 219 3.20 21.68 -8.67
N ARG A 220 3.70 22.14 -9.82
CA ARG A 220 5.11 22.20 -10.18
C ARG A 220 5.68 23.56 -9.81
N LEU A 221 6.77 23.56 -9.04
CA LEU A 221 7.42 24.76 -8.54
C LEU A 221 8.87 24.83 -9.02
N THR A 222 9.26 26.02 -9.54
CA THR A 222 10.65 26.37 -9.79
C THR A 222 10.91 27.77 -9.25
N ALA A 223 12.06 27.96 -8.56
CA ALA A 223 12.45 29.23 -8.01
C ALA A 223 13.77 29.66 -8.71
N PRO A 224 13.81 30.78 -9.44
CA PRO A 224 14.96 31.16 -10.27
C PRO A 224 16.25 31.37 -9.46
N ASN A 225 16.15 31.78 -8.21
CA ASN A 225 17.29 32.10 -7.34
C ASN A 225 17.57 31.03 -6.28
N LEU A 226 16.94 29.83 -6.38
CA LEU A 226 17.07 28.77 -5.39
C LEU A 226 17.08 27.41 -6.09
N LYS A 227 18.11 26.62 -5.83
CA LYS A 227 18.16 25.23 -6.37
C LYS A 227 16.96 24.42 -5.86
N THR A 228 16.38 23.60 -6.71
CA THR A 228 15.24 22.76 -6.38
C THR A 228 15.46 21.88 -5.14
N ALA A 229 16.68 21.34 -4.99
CA ALA A 229 17.04 20.55 -3.81
C ALA A 229 17.02 21.39 -2.51
N ASP A 230 17.44 22.65 -2.57
CA ASP A 230 17.42 23.57 -1.43
C ASP A 230 15.99 24.01 -1.11
N LEU A 231 15.17 24.29 -2.13
CA LEU A 231 13.74 24.55 -1.96
C LEU A 231 13.06 23.38 -1.24
N ALA A 232 13.23 22.16 -1.75
CA ALA A 232 12.68 20.96 -1.14
C ALA A 232 13.18 20.75 0.30
N ARG A 233 14.46 21.00 0.57
CA ARG A 233 15.04 20.90 1.92
C ARG A 233 14.44 21.94 2.87
N ARG A 234 14.33 23.20 2.46
CA ARG A 234 13.75 24.27 3.29
C ARG A 234 12.30 23.99 3.61
N LEU A 235 11.50 23.54 2.64
CA LEU A 235 10.10 23.17 2.85
C LEU A 235 9.93 22.02 3.84
N ARG A 236 10.82 21.02 3.81
CA ARG A 236 10.79 19.91 4.80
C ARG A 236 11.15 20.37 6.21
N LEU A 237 11.95 21.41 6.33
CA LEU A 237 12.40 21.96 7.63
C LEU A 237 11.53 23.12 8.12
N ASP A 238 10.58 23.60 7.32
CA ASP A 238 9.57 24.57 7.72
C ASP A 238 8.57 23.94 8.71
N ASP A 239 7.94 24.75 9.53
CA ASP A 239 6.93 24.29 10.50
C ASP A 239 5.78 23.52 9.86
N ALA A 240 5.46 23.81 8.59
CA ALA A 240 4.45 23.06 7.84
C ALA A 240 4.93 21.70 7.34
N CYS A 241 6.23 21.37 7.44
CA CYS A 241 6.84 20.10 7.05
C CYS A 241 6.40 19.59 5.66
N VAL A 242 6.56 20.40 4.63
CA VAL A 242 6.08 20.10 3.28
C VAL A 242 7.06 19.19 2.54
N PHE A 243 6.56 18.03 2.11
CA PHE A 243 7.31 17.06 1.31
C PHE A 243 6.83 17.06 -0.13
N GLY A 244 7.75 17.23 -1.07
CA GLY A 244 7.51 17.12 -2.50
C GLY A 244 8.53 16.22 -3.16
N ARG A 245 8.24 15.82 -4.40
CA ARG A 245 9.13 15.03 -5.25
C ARG A 245 9.91 15.96 -6.19
N ILE A 246 11.19 15.72 -6.37
CA ILE A 246 12.01 16.44 -7.36
C ILE A 246 12.01 15.65 -8.65
N GLU A 247 11.64 16.28 -9.74
CA GLU A 247 11.63 15.70 -11.07
C GLU A 247 11.92 16.80 -12.12
N SER A 248 12.85 16.54 -13.05
CA SER A 248 13.23 17.48 -14.09
C SER A 248 13.54 18.88 -13.55
N ASP A 249 14.35 18.95 -12.51
CA ASP A 249 14.78 20.17 -11.79
C ASP A 249 13.61 21.06 -11.30
N ALA A 250 12.46 20.48 -11.04
CA ALA A 250 11.32 21.14 -10.43
C ALA A 250 10.82 20.35 -9.20
N LEU A 251 10.22 21.05 -8.25
CA LEU A 251 9.55 20.44 -7.11
C LEU A 251 8.09 20.19 -7.45
N LEU A 252 7.64 18.96 -7.31
CA LEU A 252 6.26 18.56 -7.55
C LEU A 252 5.54 18.30 -6.22
N LEU A 253 4.42 18.98 -6.02
CA LEU A 253 3.49 18.76 -4.91
C LEU A 253 2.25 18.02 -5.45
N ASP A 254 2.07 16.75 -5.11
CA ASP A 254 0.93 15.96 -5.54
C ASP A 254 -0.28 16.26 -4.63
N VAL A 255 -1.31 16.89 -5.20
CA VAL A 255 -2.49 17.29 -4.44
C VAL A 255 -3.41 16.13 -4.04
N ARG A 256 -3.16 14.91 -4.54
CA ARG A 256 -3.88 13.71 -4.09
C ARG A 256 -3.58 13.38 -2.64
N THR A 257 -2.37 13.67 -2.18
CA THR A 257 -1.95 13.40 -0.79
C THR A 257 -2.21 14.56 0.17
N MET A 258 -2.92 15.59 -0.30
CA MET A 258 -3.24 16.78 0.49
C MET A 258 -4.73 16.87 0.81
N THR A 259 -5.05 17.42 1.97
CA THR A 259 -6.41 17.87 2.30
C THR A 259 -6.61 19.33 1.91
N ASP A 260 -7.87 19.77 1.82
CA ASP A 260 -8.17 21.18 1.52
C ASP A 260 -7.68 22.14 2.59
N MET A 261 -7.59 21.70 3.85
CA MET A 261 -7.06 22.50 4.96
C MET A 261 -5.55 22.74 4.89
N GLN A 262 -4.83 21.95 4.09
CA GLN A 262 -3.37 22.08 3.94
C GLN A 262 -2.97 23.06 2.84
N VAL A 263 -3.90 23.52 2.01
CA VAL A 263 -3.60 24.44 0.88
C VAL A 263 -2.94 25.71 1.37
N GLU A 264 -3.56 26.43 2.29
CA GLU A 264 -3.03 27.69 2.83
C GLU A 264 -1.72 27.52 3.61
N PRO A 265 -1.57 26.54 4.53
CA PRO A 265 -0.30 26.28 5.20
C PRO A 265 0.85 25.97 4.25
N VAL A 266 0.61 25.20 3.19
CA VAL A 266 1.64 24.89 2.18
C VAL A 266 2.02 26.13 1.38
N ALA A 267 1.05 26.93 0.95
CA ALA A 267 1.32 28.19 0.23
C ALA A 267 2.13 29.17 1.09
N ALA A 268 1.75 29.34 2.34
CA ALA A 268 2.48 30.17 3.29
C ALA A 268 3.92 29.67 3.54
N ALA A 269 4.13 28.34 3.61
CA ALA A 269 5.46 27.76 3.73
C ALA A 269 6.34 28.11 2.52
N VAL A 270 5.80 28.03 1.30
CA VAL A 270 6.53 28.42 0.08
C VAL A 270 6.94 29.90 0.16
N GLY A 271 6.04 30.79 0.59
CA GLY A 271 6.33 32.20 0.77
C GLY A 271 7.44 32.48 1.79
N ARG A 272 7.52 31.70 2.87
CA ARG A 272 8.58 31.88 3.90
C ARG A 272 9.94 31.38 3.45
N VAL A 273 10.01 30.33 2.66
CA VAL A 273 11.29 29.66 2.33
C VAL A 273 11.94 30.19 1.06
N VAL A 274 11.18 30.84 0.19
CA VAL A 274 11.70 31.47 -1.03
C VAL A 274 12.05 32.92 -0.72
N PRO A 275 13.31 33.34 -0.93
CA PRO A 275 13.70 34.76 -0.79
C PRO A 275 12.91 35.66 -1.74
N ALA A 276 12.63 36.87 -1.29
CA ALA A 276 11.98 37.92 -2.09
C ALA A 276 12.80 38.31 -3.32
#